data_dee049c4613e7964533ccde17bdbb13c
#
_entry.id   dee049c4613e7964533ccde17bdbb13c
#
_cell.length_a   1.000
_cell.length_b   1.000
_cell.length_c   1.000
_cell.angle_alpha   90.00
_cell.angle_beta   90.00
_cell.angle_gamma   90.00
#
_symmetry.space_group_name_H-M   'P 1'
#
loop_
_entity.id
_entity.type
_entity.pdbx_description
1 polymer ?
#
loop_
_entity_poly.entity_id
_entity_poly.type
_entity_poly.pdbx_seq_one_letter_code
_entity_poly.pdbx_strand_id
1 'polypeptide(L)'
;MENNETPQAAIDFILDLEKRGRRPSTVKRYQYDLEDYLAWIRVNEMSYHERETFTELFVQTYFDFLINERSYSFRTLKRVYSVLNQYHRFLIHKKIISDNPLSSIELLNDKEDSFTEDMFITDEELGSLLEVIPSEDGLTENQLKAHELLSKRNLGIITLMADHGVTLHEVSAIEARHLSFIKKELIIPTTEQTAKRIIELSSKENEILFEYFRSIPEAVRPAQYSADPFFVAFDFQRLTYRWSYEEDRPKRLTEIAIQKMIRQEIKRAGLRKGISAQHFRRTAILRAILDRRDTEQIQYHFGMKTPLTLNRYLNYAEGRSVSSL
;
A
#
# COMPACT_ATOMS: atom_id res chain seq x y z
N MET A 1 32.30 16.55 -23.00
CA MET A 1 31.95 15.56 -21.96
C MET A 1 31.10 16.33 -20.96
N GLU A 2 29.80 16.45 -21.20
CA GLU A 2 28.90 17.19 -20.32
C GLU A 2 28.65 16.34 -19.08
N ASN A 3 28.76 17.00 -17.92
CA ASN A 3 28.59 16.42 -16.61
C ASN A 3 27.24 15.72 -16.51
N ASN A 4 27.27 14.41 -16.42
CA ASN A 4 26.10 13.55 -16.27
C ASN A 4 25.59 13.56 -14.79
N GLU A 5 25.98 14.60 -14.03
CA GLU A 5 25.68 14.73 -12.63
C GLU A 5 24.26 15.24 -12.39
N THR A 6 23.57 14.66 -11.43
CA THR A 6 22.25 15.12 -10.97
C THR A 6 22.43 16.52 -10.36
N PRO A 7 21.61 17.51 -10.75
CA PRO A 7 21.71 18.87 -10.20
C PRO A 7 21.65 18.88 -8.66
N GLN A 8 22.51 19.67 -8.04
CA GLN A 8 22.59 19.75 -6.57
C GLN A 8 21.22 20.06 -5.93
N ALA A 9 20.40 20.90 -6.56
CA ALA A 9 19.08 21.23 -6.08
C ALA A 9 18.13 20.00 -6.03
N ALA A 10 18.30 19.04 -6.93
CA ALA A 10 17.52 17.81 -6.92
C ALA A 10 17.96 16.88 -5.77
N ILE A 11 19.26 16.79 -5.51
CA ILE A 11 19.81 16.06 -4.37
C ILE A 11 19.30 16.67 -3.06
N ASP A 12 19.38 18.00 -2.94
CA ASP A 12 18.90 18.73 -1.77
C ASP A 12 17.41 18.55 -1.51
N PHE A 13 16.59 18.47 -2.57
CA PHE A 13 15.18 18.19 -2.47
C PHE A 13 14.90 16.78 -1.90
N ILE A 14 15.61 15.76 -2.38
CA ILE A 14 15.46 14.39 -1.87
C ILE A 14 15.85 14.31 -0.39
N LEU A 15 16.96 14.95 -0.02
CA LEU A 15 17.39 15.04 1.38
C LEU A 15 16.38 15.80 2.27
N ASP A 16 15.72 16.82 1.75
CA ASP A 16 14.66 17.55 2.46
C ASP A 16 13.43 16.66 2.72
N LEU A 17 13.04 15.83 1.75
CA LEU A 17 11.96 14.85 1.93
C LEU A 17 12.28 13.83 3.04
N GLU A 18 13.53 13.35 3.09
CA GLU A 18 13.99 12.43 4.14
C GLU A 18 13.95 13.10 5.52
N LYS A 19 14.46 14.33 5.63
CA LYS A 19 14.44 15.12 6.88
C LYS A 19 13.02 15.39 7.39
N ARG A 20 12.05 15.52 6.48
CA ARG A 20 10.62 15.65 6.82
C ARG A 20 9.97 14.31 7.22
N GLY A 21 10.74 13.22 7.31
CA GLY A 21 10.26 11.89 7.73
C GLY A 21 9.38 11.18 6.69
N ARG A 22 9.52 11.51 5.40
CA ARG A 22 8.82 10.77 4.35
C ARG A 22 9.31 9.32 4.29
N ARG A 23 8.39 8.39 4.02
CA ARG A 23 8.73 6.97 3.91
C ARG A 23 9.81 6.72 2.85
N PRO A 24 10.81 5.86 3.12
CA PRO A 24 11.89 5.56 2.17
C PRO A 24 11.37 5.13 0.78
N SER A 25 10.27 4.37 0.72
CA SER A 25 9.65 3.97 -0.54
C SER A 25 9.05 5.14 -1.32
N THR A 26 8.50 6.14 -0.62
CA THR A 26 7.98 7.37 -1.23
C THR A 26 9.12 8.24 -1.74
N VAL A 27 10.18 8.43 -0.95
CA VAL A 27 11.37 9.18 -1.34
C VAL A 27 12.01 8.56 -2.58
N LYS A 28 12.22 7.24 -2.58
CA LYS A 28 12.77 6.50 -3.73
C LYS A 28 11.90 6.67 -4.99
N ARG A 29 10.57 6.67 -4.82
CA ARG A 29 9.66 6.90 -5.96
C ARG A 29 9.76 8.32 -6.50
N TYR A 30 9.83 9.31 -5.62
CA TYR A 30 10.01 10.71 -6.00
C TYR A 30 11.35 10.93 -6.71
N GLN A 31 12.40 10.28 -6.24
CA GLN A 31 13.70 10.30 -6.88
C GLN A 31 13.61 9.78 -8.32
N TYR A 32 12.98 8.63 -8.57
CA TYR A 32 12.83 8.09 -9.93
C TYR A 32 12.04 9.01 -10.84
N ASP A 33 10.93 9.59 -10.35
CA ASP A 33 10.12 10.51 -11.16
C ASP A 33 10.89 11.79 -11.50
N LEU A 34 11.70 12.29 -10.55
CA LEU A 34 12.55 13.45 -10.77
C LEU A 34 13.73 13.14 -11.70
N GLU A 35 14.37 11.99 -11.56
CA GLU A 35 15.43 11.53 -12.46
C GLU A 35 14.94 11.39 -13.90
N ASP A 36 13.73 10.84 -14.11
CA ASP A 36 13.11 10.73 -15.45
C ASP A 36 12.85 12.10 -16.06
N TYR A 37 12.35 13.06 -15.28
CA TYR A 37 12.18 14.46 -15.71
C TYR A 37 13.50 15.12 -16.08
N LEU A 38 14.52 15.01 -15.23
CA LEU A 38 15.85 15.57 -15.48
C LEU A 38 16.56 14.92 -16.68
N ALA A 39 16.34 13.63 -16.90
CA ALA A 39 16.84 12.91 -18.07
C ALA A 39 16.16 13.45 -19.35
N TRP A 40 14.85 13.70 -19.30
CA TRP A 40 14.12 14.28 -20.43
C TRP A 40 14.60 15.71 -20.76
N ILE A 41 14.85 16.55 -19.74
CA ILE A 41 15.45 17.89 -19.93
C ILE A 41 16.78 17.78 -20.68
N ARG A 42 17.65 16.85 -20.29
CA ARG A 42 18.97 16.66 -20.93
C ARG A 42 18.87 16.21 -22.38
N VAL A 43 17.97 15.28 -22.67
CA VAL A 43 17.79 14.75 -24.04
C VAL A 43 17.27 15.82 -25.00
N ASN A 44 16.51 16.79 -24.48
CA ASN A 44 16.00 17.90 -25.29
C ASN A 44 16.98 19.10 -25.36
N GLU A 45 18.27 18.85 -25.04
CA GLU A 45 19.37 19.83 -25.14
C GLU A 45 19.14 21.15 -24.36
N MET A 46 18.29 21.10 -23.33
CA MET A 46 18.02 22.26 -22.47
C MET A 46 18.99 22.27 -21.29
N SER A 47 19.60 23.43 -21.05
CA SER A 47 20.44 23.61 -19.88
C SER A 47 19.57 23.69 -18.60
N TYR A 48 19.88 22.87 -17.62
CA TYR A 48 19.20 22.93 -16.30
C TYR A 48 19.30 24.31 -15.64
N HIS A 49 20.31 25.10 -15.98
CA HIS A 49 20.56 26.42 -15.40
C HIS A 49 19.84 27.56 -16.14
N GLU A 50 19.22 27.28 -17.26
CA GLU A 50 18.47 28.28 -18.02
C GLU A 50 17.08 28.46 -17.43
N ARG A 51 16.68 29.73 -17.15
CA ARG A 51 15.33 30.03 -16.64
C ARG A 51 14.22 29.54 -17.57
N GLU A 52 14.52 29.42 -18.84
CA GLU A 52 13.62 28.90 -19.89
C GLU A 52 13.25 27.43 -19.70
N THR A 53 14.09 26.64 -19.05
CA THR A 53 13.84 25.22 -18.72
C THR A 53 12.66 25.03 -17.77
N PHE A 54 12.28 26.06 -17.03
CA PHE A 54 11.20 26.00 -16.06
C PHE A 54 10.01 26.88 -16.45
N THR A 55 9.77 27.06 -17.75
CA THR A 55 8.57 27.72 -18.25
C THR A 55 7.38 26.75 -18.25
N GLU A 56 6.18 27.32 -18.19
CA GLU A 56 4.93 26.55 -18.29
C GLU A 56 4.89 25.72 -19.58
N LEU A 57 5.22 26.34 -20.74
CA LEU A 57 5.23 25.66 -22.03
C LEU A 57 6.18 24.46 -22.05
N PHE A 58 7.35 24.57 -21.44
CA PHE A 58 8.32 23.51 -21.39
C PHE A 58 7.82 22.32 -20.55
N VAL A 59 7.26 22.61 -19.36
CA VAL A 59 6.72 21.56 -18.50
C VAL A 59 5.48 20.92 -19.12
N GLN A 60 4.64 21.69 -19.84
CA GLN A 60 3.52 21.14 -20.62
C GLN A 60 4.02 20.13 -21.67
N THR A 61 5.09 20.47 -22.42
CA THR A 61 5.69 19.56 -23.40
C THR A 61 6.16 18.25 -22.79
N TYR A 62 6.67 18.28 -21.54
CA TYR A 62 7.01 17.04 -20.82
C TYR A 62 5.77 16.20 -20.52
N PHE A 63 4.67 16.79 -20.08
CA PHE A 63 3.44 16.04 -19.85
C PHE A 63 2.86 15.48 -21.14
N ASP A 64 2.93 16.24 -22.25
CA ASP A 64 2.50 15.77 -23.58
C ASP A 64 3.36 14.55 -24.02
N PHE A 65 4.66 14.58 -23.77
CA PHE A 65 5.55 13.42 -23.98
C PHE A 65 5.13 12.21 -23.14
N LEU A 66 4.82 12.41 -21.85
CA LEU A 66 4.36 11.32 -20.98
C LEU A 66 3.04 10.70 -21.44
N ILE A 67 2.14 11.52 -21.99
CA ILE A 67 0.83 11.08 -22.52
C ILE A 67 1.02 10.35 -23.84
N ASN A 68 1.66 10.99 -24.82
CA ASN A 68 1.68 10.53 -26.20
C ASN A 68 2.72 9.44 -26.46
N GLU A 69 3.93 9.57 -25.89
CA GLU A 69 5.05 8.65 -26.16
C GLU A 69 5.15 7.54 -25.10
N ARG A 70 4.90 7.87 -23.83
CA ARG A 70 5.00 6.91 -22.72
C ARG A 70 3.67 6.24 -22.37
N SER A 71 2.55 6.74 -22.93
CA SER A 71 1.19 6.23 -22.67
C SER A 71 0.88 6.11 -21.17
N TYR A 72 1.31 7.10 -20.37
CA TYR A 72 1.09 7.07 -18.92
C TYR A 72 -0.39 7.22 -18.60
N SER A 73 -0.89 6.38 -17.67
CA SER A 73 -2.23 6.53 -17.13
C SER A 73 -2.37 7.85 -16.39
N PHE A 74 -3.58 8.41 -16.35
CA PHE A 74 -3.91 9.63 -15.62
C PHE A 74 -3.43 9.59 -14.16
N ARG A 75 -3.61 8.46 -13.46
CA ARG A 75 -3.10 8.27 -12.11
C ARG A 75 -1.58 8.44 -12.02
N THR A 76 -0.85 7.95 -13.00
CA THR A 76 0.61 8.11 -13.07
C THR A 76 0.97 9.57 -13.33
N LEU A 77 0.28 10.24 -14.25
CA LEU A 77 0.47 11.68 -14.53
C LEU A 77 0.21 12.54 -13.31
N LYS A 78 -0.90 12.31 -12.60
CA LYS A 78 -1.25 13.02 -11.35
C LYS A 78 -0.17 12.84 -10.26
N ARG A 79 0.44 11.67 -10.18
CA ARG A 79 1.58 11.42 -9.28
C ARG A 79 2.81 12.21 -9.71
N VAL A 80 3.22 12.13 -10.99
CA VAL A 80 4.38 12.86 -11.52
C VAL A 80 4.17 14.37 -11.31
N TYR A 81 2.98 14.88 -11.63
CA TYR A 81 2.61 16.28 -11.36
C TYR A 81 2.82 16.65 -9.90
N SER A 82 2.36 15.81 -8.97
CA SER A 82 2.52 16.07 -7.53
C SER A 82 3.99 16.13 -7.12
N VAL A 83 4.84 15.25 -7.67
CA VAL A 83 6.28 15.25 -7.42
C VAL A 83 6.93 16.52 -7.94
N LEU A 84 6.69 16.85 -9.21
CA LEU A 84 7.26 18.04 -9.85
C LEU A 84 6.76 19.34 -9.21
N ASN A 85 5.48 19.41 -8.82
CA ASN A 85 4.93 20.57 -8.11
C ASN A 85 5.63 20.78 -6.76
N GLN A 86 5.92 19.69 -6.01
CA GLN A 86 6.68 19.81 -4.77
C GLN A 86 8.14 20.22 -5.03
N TYR A 87 8.75 19.69 -6.08
CA TYR A 87 10.10 20.08 -6.48
C TYR A 87 10.20 21.56 -6.89
N HIS A 88 9.31 22.05 -7.75
CA HIS A 88 9.32 23.46 -8.13
C HIS A 88 9.04 24.40 -6.94
N ARG A 89 8.13 24.04 -6.04
CA ARG A 89 7.95 24.79 -4.77
C ARG A 89 9.21 24.81 -3.92
N PHE A 90 9.98 23.72 -3.89
CA PHE A 90 11.27 23.67 -3.22
C PHE A 90 12.28 24.63 -3.91
N LEU A 91 12.34 24.65 -5.25
CA LEU A 91 13.19 25.57 -5.99
C LEU A 91 12.85 27.06 -5.73
N ILE A 92 11.55 27.38 -5.64
CA ILE A 92 11.08 28.73 -5.26
C ILE A 92 11.56 29.08 -3.85
N HIS A 93 11.39 28.16 -2.90
CA HIS A 93 11.85 28.38 -1.53
C HIS A 93 13.37 28.61 -1.46
N LYS A 94 14.13 27.95 -2.32
CA LYS A 94 15.58 28.14 -2.48
C LYS A 94 15.95 29.35 -3.33
N LYS A 95 14.98 30.11 -3.84
CA LYS A 95 15.17 31.28 -4.72
C LYS A 95 15.90 30.97 -6.03
N ILE A 96 15.79 29.74 -6.52
CA ILE A 96 16.38 29.29 -7.80
C ILE A 96 15.47 29.71 -8.97
N ILE A 97 14.16 29.59 -8.80
CA ILE A 97 13.13 30.06 -9.72
C ILE A 97 12.17 31.03 -9.02
N SER A 98 11.48 31.90 -9.77
CA SER A 98 10.53 32.88 -9.23
C SER A 98 9.11 32.31 -9.09
N ASP A 99 8.69 31.52 -10.06
CA ASP A 99 7.32 31.08 -10.21
C ASP A 99 7.24 29.55 -10.40
N ASN A 100 6.06 28.98 -10.09
CA ASN A 100 5.82 27.58 -10.30
C ASN A 100 5.25 27.33 -11.70
N PRO A 101 5.99 26.69 -12.61
CA PRO A 101 5.53 26.47 -13.99
C PRO A 101 4.36 25.49 -14.09
N LEU A 102 4.01 24.80 -13.01
CA LEU A 102 2.88 23.88 -12.96
C LEU A 102 1.58 24.54 -12.49
N SER A 103 1.60 25.84 -12.10
CA SER A 103 0.44 26.49 -11.49
C SER A 103 -0.77 26.62 -12.43
N SER A 104 -0.53 26.71 -13.73
CA SER A 104 -1.52 26.84 -14.79
C SER A 104 -1.80 25.53 -15.55
N ILE A 105 -1.03 24.47 -15.29
CA ILE A 105 -1.27 23.17 -15.91
C ILE A 105 -2.50 22.55 -15.27
N GLU A 106 -3.63 22.62 -15.96
CA GLU A 106 -4.81 21.84 -15.64
C GLU A 106 -4.61 20.40 -16.12
N LEU A 107 -4.22 19.52 -15.21
CA LEU A 107 -4.45 18.10 -15.43
C LEU A 107 -5.97 17.92 -15.49
N LEU A 108 -6.49 17.58 -16.65
CA LEU A 108 -7.90 17.34 -16.90
C LEU A 108 -8.53 16.63 -15.71
N ASN A 109 -9.54 17.27 -15.12
CA ASN A 109 -10.29 16.72 -14.01
C ASN A 109 -11.03 15.47 -14.51
N ASP A 110 -10.42 14.34 -14.27
CA ASP A 110 -10.98 13.07 -14.69
C ASP A 110 -12.14 12.66 -13.78
N LYS A 111 -13.21 12.21 -14.40
CA LYS A 111 -14.32 11.50 -13.71
C LYS A 111 -13.86 10.19 -13.05
N GLU A 112 -12.56 9.86 -13.14
CA GLU A 112 -11.96 8.63 -12.60
C GLU A 112 -11.86 8.55 -11.06
N ASP A 113 -12.34 9.53 -10.31
CA ASP A 113 -12.37 9.42 -8.85
C ASP A 113 -13.56 8.61 -8.31
N SER A 114 -14.46 8.15 -9.19
CA SER A 114 -15.54 7.25 -8.83
C SER A 114 -15.06 5.79 -8.71
N PHE A 115 -15.63 5.05 -7.76
CA PHE A 115 -15.41 3.61 -7.68
C PHE A 115 -16.13 2.89 -8.81
N THR A 116 -15.50 1.83 -9.33
CA THR A 116 -16.09 0.85 -10.24
C THR A 116 -16.22 -0.50 -9.51
N GLU A 117 -17.12 -1.38 -9.97
CA GLU A 117 -17.37 -2.66 -9.32
C GLU A 117 -16.13 -3.55 -9.21
N ASP A 118 -15.28 -3.51 -10.22
CA ASP A 118 -14.02 -4.27 -10.27
C ASP A 118 -13.01 -3.85 -9.21
N MET A 119 -13.22 -2.71 -8.55
CA MET A 119 -12.39 -2.23 -7.43
C MET A 119 -12.72 -2.91 -6.09
N PHE A 120 -13.76 -3.74 -6.05
CA PHE A 120 -14.20 -4.50 -4.88
C PHE A 120 -14.04 -5.99 -5.13
N ILE A 121 -13.96 -6.79 -4.06
CA ILE A 121 -14.04 -8.25 -4.13
C ILE A 121 -15.47 -8.68 -3.82
N THR A 122 -16.02 -9.62 -4.58
CA THR A 122 -17.37 -10.13 -4.32
C THR A 122 -17.37 -11.14 -3.18
N ASP A 123 -18.56 -11.48 -2.67
CA ASP A 123 -18.68 -12.48 -1.60
C ASP A 123 -18.29 -13.87 -2.09
N GLU A 124 -18.60 -14.21 -3.36
CA GLU A 124 -18.21 -15.46 -4.00
C GLU A 124 -16.69 -15.53 -4.21
N GLU A 125 -16.06 -14.43 -4.67
CA GLU A 125 -14.60 -14.35 -4.82
C GLU A 125 -13.89 -14.52 -3.47
N LEU A 126 -14.41 -13.85 -2.42
CA LEU A 126 -13.84 -13.97 -1.08
C LEU A 126 -14.06 -15.36 -0.50
N GLY A 127 -15.24 -15.95 -0.66
CA GLY A 127 -15.55 -17.32 -0.25
C GLY A 127 -14.58 -18.33 -0.87
N SER A 128 -14.43 -18.30 -2.20
CA SER A 128 -13.50 -19.17 -2.93
C SER A 128 -12.04 -18.98 -2.47
N LEU A 129 -11.64 -17.75 -2.15
CA LEU A 129 -10.30 -17.47 -1.64
C LEU A 129 -10.09 -18.08 -0.24
N LEU A 130 -11.06 -17.91 0.66
CA LEU A 130 -10.99 -18.45 2.04
C LEU A 130 -11.05 -19.98 2.08
N GLU A 131 -11.69 -20.62 1.11
CA GLU A 131 -11.74 -22.09 0.96
C GLU A 131 -10.43 -22.65 0.40
N VAL A 132 -9.81 -21.97 -0.57
CA VAL A 132 -8.57 -22.48 -1.19
C VAL A 132 -7.34 -22.34 -0.30
N ILE A 133 -7.28 -21.33 0.57
CA ILE A 133 -6.10 -21.10 1.41
C ILE A 133 -5.77 -22.30 2.30
N PRO A 134 -6.69 -22.93 3.03
CA PRO A 134 -6.42 -24.12 3.81
C PRO A 134 -6.31 -25.41 2.98
N SER A 135 -6.71 -25.41 1.71
CA SER A 135 -6.63 -26.60 0.83
C SER A 135 -5.23 -26.78 0.25
N GLU A 136 -4.94 -27.97 -0.25
CA GLU A 136 -3.70 -28.28 -0.96
C GLU A 136 -3.80 -28.03 -2.48
N ASP A 137 -4.97 -27.67 -2.98
CA ASP A 137 -5.23 -27.51 -4.41
C ASP A 137 -4.34 -26.43 -5.04
N GLY A 138 -3.74 -26.75 -6.19
CA GLY A 138 -2.91 -25.84 -6.97
C GLY A 138 -1.58 -25.45 -6.32
N LEU A 139 -1.15 -26.11 -5.23
CA LEU A 139 0.16 -25.92 -4.64
C LEU A 139 1.25 -26.62 -5.47
N THR A 140 2.41 -25.97 -5.57
CA THR A 140 3.64 -26.63 -6.04
C THR A 140 4.22 -27.53 -4.95
N GLU A 141 5.10 -28.47 -5.28
CA GLU A 141 5.74 -29.36 -4.29
C GLU A 141 6.40 -28.59 -3.12
N ASN A 142 7.08 -27.48 -3.41
CA ASN A 142 7.72 -26.67 -2.37
C ASN A 142 6.68 -25.92 -1.50
N GLN A 143 5.56 -25.51 -2.10
CA GLN A 143 4.48 -24.89 -1.35
C GLN A 143 3.74 -25.92 -0.48
N LEU A 144 3.53 -27.12 -1.00
CA LEU A 144 2.91 -28.22 -0.25
C LEU A 144 3.71 -28.56 1.02
N LYS A 145 5.04 -28.68 0.91
CA LYS A 145 5.93 -28.93 2.07
C LYS A 145 5.84 -27.82 3.14
N ALA A 146 5.53 -26.58 2.74
CA ALA A 146 5.42 -25.44 3.64
C ALA A 146 3.96 -25.18 4.09
N HIS A 147 2.98 -25.85 3.50
CA HIS A 147 1.56 -25.52 3.62
C HIS A 147 1.06 -25.58 5.07
N GLU A 148 1.39 -26.65 5.79
CA GLU A 148 1.01 -26.82 7.19
C GLU A 148 1.46 -25.65 8.07
N LEU A 149 2.65 -25.10 7.82
CA LEU A 149 3.21 -23.97 8.56
C LEU A 149 2.62 -22.63 8.12
N LEU A 150 2.19 -22.50 6.86
CA LEU A 150 1.85 -21.20 6.28
C LEU A 150 0.36 -20.97 6.06
N SER A 151 -0.46 -22.01 5.97
CA SER A 151 -1.90 -21.88 5.68
C SER A 151 -2.62 -20.99 6.69
N LYS A 152 -2.38 -21.20 7.99
CA LYS A 152 -2.99 -20.40 9.07
C LYS A 152 -2.48 -18.96 9.08
N ARG A 153 -1.19 -18.72 8.75
CA ARG A 153 -0.65 -17.39 8.58
C ARG A 153 -1.34 -16.65 7.43
N ASN A 154 -1.43 -17.29 6.27
CA ASN A 154 -2.02 -16.70 5.08
C ASN A 154 -3.51 -16.43 5.30
N LEU A 155 -4.24 -17.38 5.89
CA LEU A 155 -5.64 -17.25 6.24
C LEU A 155 -5.85 -16.07 7.22
N GLY A 156 -5.09 -16.00 8.31
CA GLY A 156 -5.19 -14.91 9.28
C GLY A 156 -4.91 -13.54 8.67
N ILE A 157 -3.93 -13.43 7.78
CA ILE A 157 -3.65 -12.17 7.06
C ILE A 157 -4.84 -11.76 6.18
N ILE A 158 -5.36 -12.68 5.38
CA ILE A 158 -6.50 -12.38 4.47
C ILE A 158 -7.74 -12.01 5.27
N THR A 159 -8.05 -12.74 6.35
CA THR A 159 -9.20 -12.46 7.23
C THR A 159 -9.09 -11.06 7.85
N LEU A 160 -7.93 -10.70 8.43
CA LEU A 160 -7.72 -9.36 8.96
C LEU A 160 -7.92 -8.25 7.91
N MET A 161 -7.50 -8.50 6.67
CA MET A 161 -7.70 -7.54 5.58
C MET A 161 -9.16 -7.47 5.12
N ALA A 162 -9.84 -8.62 5.02
CA ALA A 162 -11.19 -8.72 4.47
C ALA A 162 -12.27 -8.25 5.45
N ASP A 163 -12.11 -8.55 6.75
CA ASP A 163 -13.13 -8.26 7.75
C ASP A 163 -12.89 -6.91 8.45
N HIS A 164 -11.62 -6.56 8.67
CA HIS A 164 -11.24 -5.34 9.40
C HIS A 164 -10.53 -4.29 8.52
N GLY A 165 -10.35 -4.55 7.23
CA GLY A 165 -9.70 -3.62 6.31
C GLY A 165 -8.27 -3.26 6.70
N VAL A 166 -7.56 -4.13 7.42
CA VAL A 166 -6.16 -3.91 7.81
C VAL A 166 -5.30 -3.79 6.57
N THR A 167 -4.47 -2.75 6.49
CA THR A 167 -3.62 -2.48 5.31
C THR A 167 -2.37 -3.37 5.29
N LEU A 168 -1.73 -3.50 4.13
CA LEU A 168 -0.44 -4.23 4.00
C LEU A 168 0.60 -3.76 5.01
N HIS A 169 0.71 -2.44 5.15
CA HIS A 169 1.66 -1.84 6.07
C HIS A 169 1.33 -2.19 7.52
N GLU A 170 0.06 -2.09 7.91
CA GLU A 170 -0.38 -2.43 9.26
C GLU A 170 -0.12 -3.91 9.56
N VAL A 171 -0.49 -4.83 8.65
CA VAL A 171 -0.21 -6.28 8.82
C VAL A 171 1.29 -6.52 9.01
N SER A 172 2.11 -5.92 8.16
CA SER A 172 3.58 -6.04 8.29
C SER A 172 4.10 -5.48 9.61
N ALA A 173 3.46 -4.42 10.15
CA ALA A 173 3.88 -3.75 11.37
C ALA A 173 3.34 -4.38 12.67
N ILE A 174 2.45 -5.37 12.60
CA ILE A 174 1.95 -6.04 13.80
C ILE A 174 3.09 -6.71 14.57
N GLU A 175 3.15 -6.43 15.87
CA GLU A 175 4.08 -7.01 16.81
C GLU A 175 3.34 -7.92 17.82
N ALA A 176 4.04 -8.87 18.45
CA ALA A 176 3.45 -9.80 19.39
C ALA A 176 2.74 -9.10 20.57
N ARG A 177 3.24 -7.94 21.00
CA ARG A 177 2.62 -7.09 22.04
C ARG A 177 1.30 -6.45 21.63
N HIS A 178 1.00 -6.41 20.34
CA HIS A 178 -0.24 -5.81 19.83
C HIS A 178 -1.43 -6.77 19.90
N LEU A 179 -1.20 -8.07 20.12
CA LEU A 179 -2.22 -9.10 20.12
C LEU A 179 -2.44 -9.68 21.52
N SER A 180 -3.70 -9.69 21.95
CA SER A 180 -4.11 -10.36 23.18
C SER A 180 -5.10 -11.50 22.86
N PHE A 181 -4.63 -12.73 22.89
CA PHE A 181 -5.48 -13.92 22.69
C PHE A 181 -6.55 -14.08 23.77
N ILE A 182 -6.26 -13.65 25.01
CA ILE A 182 -7.18 -13.73 26.14
C ILE A 182 -8.34 -12.74 25.97
N LYS A 183 -8.03 -11.50 25.61
CA LYS A 183 -9.03 -10.45 25.37
C LYS A 183 -9.65 -10.53 23.99
N LYS A 184 -9.07 -11.30 23.07
CA LYS A 184 -9.40 -11.33 21.64
C LYS A 184 -9.32 -9.94 21.00
N GLU A 185 -8.25 -9.22 21.29
CA GLU A 185 -8.03 -7.84 20.82
C GLU A 185 -6.73 -7.76 20.03
N LEU A 186 -6.77 -6.99 18.95
CA LEU A 186 -5.62 -6.59 18.17
C LEU A 186 -5.51 -5.06 18.15
N ILE A 187 -4.40 -4.54 18.64
CA ILE A 187 -4.10 -3.10 18.60
C ILE A 187 -3.39 -2.79 17.29
N ILE A 188 -3.96 -1.90 16.49
CA ILE A 188 -3.31 -1.34 15.31
C ILE A 188 -2.71 0.01 15.69
N PRO A 189 -1.37 0.18 15.67
CA PRO A 189 -0.74 1.44 16.04
C PRO A 189 -1.01 2.53 14.99
N THR A 190 -0.84 3.79 15.37
CA THR A 190 -0.91 4.93 14.45
C THR A 190 0.15 4.80 13.34
N THR A 191 -0.25 5.08 12.12
CA THR A 191 0.64 5.22 10.96
C THR A 191 0.52 6.62 10.36
N GLU A 192 1.27 6.92 9.29
CA GLU A 192 1.06 8.17 8.55
C GLU A 192 -0.36 8.29 7.99
N GLN A 193 -0.95 7.15 7.59
CA GLN A 193 -2.24 7.10 6.88
C GLN A 193 -3.41 6.78 7.79
N THR A 194 -3.19 6.06 8.89
CA THR A 194 -4.25 5.57 9.77
C THR A 194 -4.03 5.95 11.23
N ALA A 195 -5.13 6.19 11.95
CA ALA A 195 -5.14 6.41 13.39
C ALA A 195 -5.03 5.07 14.16
N LYS A 196 -4.58 5.15 15.42
CA LYS A 196 -4.60 4.01 16.35
C LYS A 196 -6.02 3.53 16.55
N ARG A 197 -6.19 2.21 16.58
CA ARG A 197 -7.49 1.57 16.87
C ARG A 197 -7.31 0.20 17.50
N ILE A 198 -8.37 -0.28 18.14
CA ILE A 198 -8.47 -1.65 18.66
C ILE A 198 -9.47 -2.39 17.79
N ILE A 199 -9.11 -3.58 17.37
CA ILE A 199 -9.95 -4.53 16.64
C ILE A 199 -10.34 -5.63 17.62
N GLU A 200 -11.63 -5.85 17.80
CA GLU A 200 -12.17 -7.00 18.50
C GLU A 200 -12.20 -8.19 17.53
N LEU A 201 -11.51 -9.26 17.88
CA LEU A 201 -11.43 -10.47 17.08
C LEU A 201 -12.58 -11.41 17.44
N SER A 202 -13.23 -11.97 16.44
CA SER A 202 -14.14 -13.10 16.64
C SER A 202 -13.37 -14.30 17.20
N SER A 203 -14.10 -15.27 17.77
CA SER A 203 -13.49 -16.50 18.28
C SER A 203 -12.70 -17.26 17.22
N LYS A 204 -13.24 -17.29 15.97
CA LYS A 204 -12.62 -17.95 14.81
C LYS A 204 -11.32 -17.26 14.38
N GLU A 205 -11.32 -15.93 14.31
CA GLU A 205 -10.13 -15.15 13.96
C GLU A 205 -9.02 -15.31 14.99
N ASN A 206 -9.41 -15.23 16.28
CA ASN A 206 -8.49 -15.42 17.38
C ASN A 206 -7.87 -16.83 17.37
N GLU A 207 -8.65 -17.87 17.07
CA GLU A 207 -8.19 -19.24 16.92
C GLU A 207 -7.20 -19.39 15.77
N ILE A 208 -7.52 -18.88 14.59
CA ILE A 208 -6.64 -18.90 13.40
C ILE A 208 -5.28 -18.26 13.72
N LEU A 209 -5.30 -17.09 14.35
CA LEU A 209 -4.07 -16.37 14.70
C LEU A 209 -3.29 -17.08 15.80
N PHE A 210 -3.97 -17.72 16.76
CA PHE A 210 -3.34 -18.50 17.81
C PHE A 210 -2.71 -19.80 17.28
N GLU A 211 -3.41 -20.52 16.39
CA GLU A 211 -2.88 -21.70 15.72
C GLU A 211 -1.65 -21.36 14.87
N TYR A 212 -1.70 -20.24 14.13
CA TYR A 212 -0.51 -19.75 13.42
C TYR A 212 0.64 -19.48 14.39
N PHE A 213 0.40 -18.74 15.47
CA PHE A 213 1.43 -18.45 16.48
C PHE A 213 2.07 -19.73 17.04
N ARG A 214 1.27 -20.74 17.32
CA ARG A 214 1.74 -22.04 17.83
C ARG A 214 2.47 -22.88 16.79
N SER A 215 2.14 -22.74 15.50
CA SER A 215 2.83 -23.47 14.41
C SER A 215 4.27 -23.01 14.19
N ILE A 216 4.65 -21.83 14.69
CA ILE A 216 6.03 -21.35 14.62
C ILE A 216 6.88 -22.14 15.62
N PRO A 217 8.01 -22.77 15.18
CA PRO A 217 8.92 -23.47 16.10
C PRO A 217 9.40 -22.53 17.22
N GLU A 218 9.50 -23.05 18.43
CA GLU A 218 9.80 -22.28 19.66
C GLU A 218 11.07 -21.41 19.52
N ALA A 219 12.11 -21.95 18.89
CA ALA A 219 13.39 -21.26 18.68
C ALA A 219 13.29 -19.97 17.85
N VAL A 220 12.24 -19.80 17.04
CA VAL A 220 12.03 -18.65 16.15
C VAL A 220 10.66 -18.02 16.33
N ARG A 221 9.91 -18.46 17.37
CA ARG A 221 8.60 -17.91 17.71
C ARG A 221 8.75 -16.53 18.36
N PRO A 222 7.96 -15.52 17.94
CA PRO A 222 7.91 -14.24 18.62
C PRO A 222 7.64 -14.42 20.13
N ALA A 223 8.39 -13.72 20.98
CA ALA A 223 8.11 -13.74 22.40
C ALA A 223 6.78 -13.01 22.68
N GLN A 224 5.92 -13.60 23.52
CA GLN A 224 4.66 -12.96 23.88
C GLN A 224 4.90 -11.59 24.50
N TYR A 225 4.06 -10.62 24.15
CA TYR A 225 4.13 -9.23 24.63
C TYR A 225 5.42 -8.48 24.27
N SER A 226 6.25 -9.03 23.38
CA SER A 226 7.47 -8.38 22.87
C SER A 226 7.20 -7.48 21.67
N ALA A 227 8.21 -6.71 21.26
CA ALA A 227 8.25 -5.96 20.00
C ALA A 227 8.61 -6.85 18.78
N ASP A 228 8.67 -8.17 18.95
CA ASP A 228 8.91 -9.08 17.85
C ASP A 228 7.78 -8.99 16.80
N PRO A 229 8.09 -9.12 15.51
CA PRO A 229 7.07 -9.13 14.48
C PRO A 229 6.16 -10.36 14.65
N PHE A 230 4.85 -10.14 14.72
CA PHE A 230 3.89 -11.24 14.85
C PHE A 230 3.89 -12.13 13.61
N PHE A 231 3.86 -11.54 12.41
CA PHE A 231 3.97 -12.28 11.16
C PHE A 231 5.44 -12.42 10.74
N VAL A 232 5.92 -13.65 10.77
CA VAL A 232 7.33 -13.99 10.53
C VAL A 232 7.55 -14.40 9.08
N ALA A 233 8.68 -13.95 8.50
CA ALA A 233 9.11 -14.33 7.16
C ALA A 233 9.49 -15.82 7.12
N PHE A 234 9.31 -16.46 5.95
CA PHE A 234 9.57 -17.89 5.74
C PHE A 234 10.60 -18.08 4.62
N ASP A 235 11.45 -19.08 4.79
CA ASP A 235 12.44 -19.53 3.81
C ASP A 235 11.97 -20.83 3.16
N PHE A 236 11.53 -20.76 1.92
CA PHE A 236 11.02 -21.92 1.17
C PHE A 236 12.13 -22.92 0.78
N GLN A 237 13.39 -22.51 0.75
CA GLN A 237 14.51 -23.43 0.47
C GLN A 237 14.85 -24.28 1.68
N ARG A 238 14.81 -23.66 2.88
CA ARG A 238 15.15 -24.31 4.14
C ARG A 238 13.92 -24.85 4.87
N LEU A 239 12.71 -24.57 4.36
CA LEU A 239 11.42 -24.93 4.97
C LEU A 239 11.31 -24.51 6.45
N THR A 240 11.76 -23.29 6.76
CA THR A 240 11.75 -22.76 8.13
C THR A 240 11.44 -21.29 8.17
N TYR A 241 10.98 -20.82 9.33
CA TYR A 241 10.86 -19.39 9.59
C TYR A 241 12.23 -18.72 9.72
N ARG A 242 12.33 -17.46 9.29
CA ARG A 242 13.59 -16.72 9.22
C ARG A 242 13.87 -15.97 10.53
N TRP A 243 15.14 -15.98 10.93
CA TRP A 243 15.69 -15.18 12.01
C TRP A 243 16.51 -14.02 11.45
N SER A 244 16.45 -12.85 12.08
CA SER A 244 17.34 -11.72 11.81
C SER A 244 18.48 -11.73 12.83
N TYR A 245 19.66 -12.14 12.41
CA TYR A 245 20.84 -12.14 13.29
C TYR A 245 21.33 -10.74 13.64
N GLU A 246 21.02 -9.74 12.80
CA GLU A 246 21.37 -8.34 13.06
C GLU A 246 20.52 -7.73 14.16
N GLU A 247 19.23 -8.12 14.20
CA GLU A 247 18.26 -7.59 15.17
C GLU A 247 18.00 -8.55 16.34
N ASP A 248 18.62 -9.73 16.32
CA ASP A 248 18.46 -10.84 17.27
C ASP A 248 16.99 -11.17 17.59
N ARG A 249 16.19 -11.33 16.54
CA ARG A 249 14.74 -11.61 16.62
C ARG A 249 14.19 -12.27 15.36
N PRO A 250 12.95 -12.82 15.41
CA PRO A 250 12.26 -13.31 14.22
C PRO A 250 12.22 -12.25 13.11
N LYS A 251 12.48 -12.67 11.86
CA LYS A 251 12.50 -11.74 10.72
C LYS A 251 11.09 -11.36 10.30
N ARG A 252 10.81 -10.06 10.25
CA ARG A 252 9.51 -9.51 9.85
C ARG A 252 9.09 -9.92 8.45
N LEU A 253 7.81 -10.30 8.28
CA LEU A 253 7.20 -10.52 6.97
C LEU A 253 6.99 -9.16 6.29
N THR A 254 7.59 -8.96 5.12
CA THR A 254 7.55 -7.67 4.41
C THR A 254 6.26 -7.48 3.63
N GLU A 255 5.87 -6.23 3.37
CA GLU A 255 4.72 -5.89 2.52
C GLU A 255 4.81 -6.55 1.14
N ILE A 256 6.02 -6.62 0.54
CA ILE A 256 6.24 -7.27 -0.76
C ILE A 256 5.95 -8.78 -0.68
N ALA A 257 6.36 -9.42 0.41
CA ALA A 257 6.08 -10.85 0.61
C ALA A 257 4.58 -11.12 0.82
N ILE A 258 3.88 -10.24 1.54
CA ILE A 258 2.42 -10.31 1.70
C ILE A 258 1.71 -10.12 0.36
N GLN A 259 2.12 -9.13 -0.45
CA GLN A 259 1.57 -8.92 -1.79
C GLN A 259 1.80 -10.13 -2.71
N LYS A 260 2.97 -10.76 -2.62
CA LYS A 260 3.28 -11.98 -3.38
C LYS A 260 2.38 -13.12 -2.93
N MET A 261 2.19 -13.31 -1.65
CA MET A 261 1.30 -14.32 -1.08
C MET A 261 -0.14 -14.10 -1.57
N ILE A 262 -0.70 -12.90 -1.45
CA ILE A 262 -2.05 -12.57 -1.92
C ILE A 262 -2.21 -12.94 -3.41
N ARG A 263 -1.26 -12.57 -4.27
CA ARG A 263 -1.30 -12.90 -5.70
C ARG A 263 -1.27 -14.40 -5.96
N GLN A 264 -0.52 -15.16 -5.16
CA GLN A 264 -0.45 -16.62 -5.28
C GLN A 264 -1.78 -17.27 -4.89
N GLU A 265 -2.39 -16.86 -3.77
CA GLU A 265 -3.67 -17.41 -3.32
C GLU A 265 -4.83 -17.04 -4.27
N ILE A 266 -4.85 -15.81 -4.79
CA ILE A 266 -5.82 -15.38 -5.82
C ILE A 266 -5.70 -16.23 -7.08
N LYS A 267 -4.45 -16.52 -7.52
CA LYS A 267 -4.22 -17.41 -8.67
C LYS A 267 -4.68 -18.84 -8.40
N ARG A 268 -4.44 -19.37 -7.18
CA ARG A 268 -4.90 -20.71 -6.76
C ARG A 268 -6.41 -20.80 -6.75
N ALA A 269 -7.08 -19.78 -6.26
CA ALA A 269 -8.54 -19.70 -6.24
C ALA A 269 -9.17 -19.47 -7.63
N GLY A 270 -8.38 -19.39 -8.70
CA GLY A 270 -8.88 -19.15 -10.06
C GLY A 270 -9.53 -17.78 -10.27
N LEU A 271 -9.27 -16.81 -9.38
CA LEU A 271 -9.92 -15.52 -9.41
C LEU A 271 -9.30 -14.57 -10.45
N ARG A 272 -10.04 -13.52 -10.80
CA ARG A 272 -9.59 -12.49 -11.74
C ARG A 272 -8.27 -11.84 -11.30
N LYS A 273 -7.46 -11.48 -12.28
CA LYS A 273 -6.22 -10.72 -12.03
C LYS A 273 -6.54 -9.32 -11.53
N GLY A 274 -5.63 -8.77 -10.69
CA GLY A 274 -5.73 -7.39 -10.21
C GLY A 274 -6.26 -7.26 -8.78
N ILE A 275 -6.92 -8.28 -8.22
CA ILE A 275 -7.31 -8.28 -6.81
C ILE A 275 -6.05 -8.08 -5.92
N SER A 276 -6.15 -7.19 -4.96
CA SER A 276 -5.05 -6.78 -4.08
C SER A 276 -5.57 -6.44 -2.69
N ALA A 277 -4.67 -6.19 -1.75
CA ALA A 277 -5.02 -5.75 -0.39
C ALA A 277 -5.99 -4.55 -0.34
N GLN A 278 -5.92 -3.66 -1.35
CA GLN A 278 -6.86 -2.54 -1.42
C GLN A 278 -8.30 -2.96 -1.73
N HIS A 279 -8.50 -4.05 -2.48
CA HIS A 279 -9.84 -4.57 -2.76
C HIS A 279 -10.48 -5.07 -1.47
N PHE A 280 -9.77 -5.83 -0.65
CA PHE A 280 -10.27 -6.27 0.67
C PHE A 280 -10.70 -5.09 1.53
N ARG A 281 -9.81 -4.10 1.71
CA ARG A 281 -10.13 -2.91 2.52
C ARG A 281 -11.31 -2.12 1.98
N ARG A 282 -11.39 -1.94 0.65
CA ARG A 282 -12.52 -1.24 0.03
C ARG A 282 -13.83 -1.98 0.27
N THR A 283 -13.82 -3.29 0.08
CA THR A 283 -15.00 -4.12 0.31
C THR A 283 -15.42 -4.10 1.78
N ALA A 284 -14.48 -4.19 2.73
CA ALA A 284 -14.78 -4.10 4.15
C ALA A 284 -15.44 -2.75 4.53
N ILE A 285 -14.93 -1.63 4.00
CA ILE A 285 -15.51 -0.31 4.22
C ILE A 285 -16.92 -0.23 3.61
N LEU A 286 -17.07 -0.68 2.36
CA LEU A 286 -18.38 -0.66 1.67
C LEU A 286 -19.41 -1.52 2.41
N ARG A 287 -19.05 -2.72 2.87
CA ARG A 287 -19.93 -3.58 3.68
C ARG A 287 -20.38 -2.87 4.96
N ALA A 288 -19.46 -2.22 5.67
CA ALA A 288 -19.81 -1.48 6.89
C ALA A 288 -20.82 -0.35 6.62
N ILE A 289 -20.75 0.31 5.46
CA ILE A 289 -21.74 1.33 5.04
C ILE A 289 -23.06 0.68 4.69
N LEU A 290 -23.06 -0.41 3.92
CA LEU A 290 -24.29 -1.13 3.54
C LEU A 290 -25.00 -1.74 4.76
N ASP A 291 -24.25 -2.15 5.78
CA ASP A 291 -24.74 -2.58 7.10
C ASP A 291 -25.29 -1.42 7.95
N ARG A 292 -25.28 -0.19 7.41
CA ARG A 292 -25.77 1.03 8.08
C ARG A 292 -25.07 1.32 9.42
N ARG A 293 -23.80 0.95 9.56
CA ARG A 293 -23.01 1.34 10.73
C ARG A 293 -22.85 2.85 10.76
N ASP A 294 -22.74 3.38 11.97
CA ASP A 294 -22.51 4.81 12.15
C ASP A 294 -21.18 5.26 11.53
N THR A 295 -21.20 6.46 10.92
CA THR A 295 -20.05 7.03 10.19
C THR A 295 -18.82 7.19 11.09
N GLU A 296 -18.98 7.60 12.34
CA GLU A 296 -17.88 7.76 13.30
C GLU A 296 -17.29 6.39 13.66
N GLN A 297 -18.15 5.38 13.86
CA GLN A 297 -17.71 4.00 14.10
C GLN A 297 -16.93 3.43 12.91
N ILE A 298 -17.38 3.69 11.67
CA ILE A 298 -16.64 3.29 10.46
C ILE A 298 -15.28 3.99 10.41
N GLN A 299 -15.21 5.29 10.65
CA GLN A 299 -13.96 6.04 10.67
C GLN A 299 -12.99 5.48 11.70
N TYR A 300 -13.48 5.23 12.92
CA TYR A 300 -12.66 4.63 13.99
C TYR A 300 -12.19 3.22 13.61
N HIS A 301 -13.12 2.34 13.19
CA HIS A 301 -12.83 0.94 12.88
C HIS A 301 -11.78 0.78 11.77
N PHE A 302 -11.84 1.63 10.75
CA PHE A 302 -10.86 1.62 9.65
C PHE A 302 -9.68 2.59 9.87
N GLY A 303 -9.61 3.27 11.01
CA GLY A 303 -8.53 4.21 11.34
C GLY A 303 -8.43 5.39 10.37
N MET A 304 -9.55 5.89 9.86
CA MET A 304 -9.55 7.01 8.93
C MET A 304 -9.29 8.32 9.67
N LYS A 305 -8.27 9.07 9.23
CA LYS A 305 -7.90 10.35 9.87
C LYS A 305 -8.84 11.49 9.53
N THR A 306 -9.57 11.37 8.42
CA THR A 306 -10.50 12.41 7.95
C THR A 306 -11.79 11.79 7.42
N PRO A 307 -12.96 12.47 7.61
CA PRO A 307 -14.23 12.02 7.03
C PRO A 307 -14.23 12.04 5.49
N LEU A 308 -13.42 12.90 4.87
CA LEU A 308 -13.35 13.03 3.41
C LEU A 308 -13.07 11.70 2.68
N THR A 309 -12.29 10.82 3.34
CA THR A 309 -12.01 9.49 2.77
C THR A 309 -13.28 8.65 2.63
N LEU A 310 -14.26 8.83 3.51
CA LEU A 310 -15.51 8.06 3.53
C LEU A 310 -16.51 8.56 2.48
N ASN A 311 -16.53 9.87 2.17
CA ASN A 311 -17.50 10.48 1.25
C ASN A 311 -17.55 9.76 -0.10
N ARG A 312 -16.38 9.35 -0.62
CA ARG A 312 -16.30 8.60 -1.88
C ARG A 312 -17.03 7.26 -1.83
N TYR A 313 -16.98 6.57 -0.70
CA TYR A 313 -17.69 5.30 -0.50
C TYR A 313 -19.19 5.51 -0.33
N LEU A 314 -19.60 6.57 0.38
CA LEU A 314 -21.01 6.94 0.55
C LEU A 314 -21.64 7.24 -0.81
N ASN A 315 -21.00 8.10 -1.62
CA ASN A 315 -21.48 8.43 -2.97
C ASN A 315 -21.62 7.18 -3.85
N TYR A 316 -20.67 6.23 -3.75
CA TYR A 316 -20.75 4.98 -4.49
C TYR A 316 -21.90 4.08 -4.03
N ALA A 317 -22.11 3.98 -2.72
CA ALA A 317 -23.20 3.18 -2.13
C ALA A 317 -24.57 3.76 -2.49
N GLU A 318 -24.73 5.08 -2.47
CA GLU A 318 -25.97 5.77 -2.87
C GLU A 318 -26.29 5.53 -4.35
N GLY A 319 -25.29 5.63 -5.24
CA GLY A 319 -25.44 5.35 -6.68
C GLY A 319 -25.90 3.91 -6.97
N ARG A 320 -25.47 2.93 -6.18
CA ARG A 320 -25.93 1.54 -6.28
C ARG A 320 -27.39 1.35 -5.88
N SER A 321 -27.82 2.04 -4.82
CA SER A 321 -29.20 1.97 -4.34
C SER A 321 -30.21 2.50 -5.35
N VAL A 322 -29.81 3.46 -6.20
CA VAL A 322 -30.66 4.04 -7.26
C VAL A 322 -30.70 3.14 -8.50
N SER A 323 -29.62 2.38 -8.77
CA SER A 323 -29.54 1.47 -9.95
C SER A 323 -30.21 0.11 -9.74
N SER A 324 -30.61 -0.20 -8.50
CA SER A 324 -31.29 -1.45 -8.12
C SER A 324 -32.81 -1.28 -7.89
N LEU A 325 -33.37 -0.11 -8.23
CA LEU A 325 -34.80 0.20 -8.33
C LEU A 325 -35.19 0.31 -9.81
#